data_e664374e440367b4ce613182d0c02cde
#
_entry.id   e664374e440367b4ce613182d0c02cde
#
_cell.length_a   1.000
_cell.length_b   1.000
_cell.length_c   1.000
_cell.angle_alpha   90.00
_cell.angle_beta   90.00
_cell.angle_gamma   90.00
#
_symmetry.space_group_name_H-M   'P 1'
#
loop_
_entity.id
_entity.type
_entity.pdbx_description
1 polymer ?
#
loop_
_entity_poly.entity_id
_entity_poly.type
_entity_poly.pdbx_seq_one_letter_code
_entity_poly.pdbx_strand_id
1 'polypeptide(L)'
;TGINFSISGLFAPYNYDTLSDSLKARVSSETATKYYNYNWGRGYSHETGSNDYDSALANVNFEEQWDSALQNEDVNLVFVTGWNEWIAQKQSKDPLLGSSYGYFVDTFSTEFSRDIEMMNGGYLDNCYLQLVANIREYKGVGYGTQVTRNATVAKGTDLFDLSNWSAAPVYKDLVGETEPRAALGAGGNYYTNDTGRNDIQEVRVASDEEYMYFLVAAAEDITAKEAADTRWMNVFIGIEGAEGGWNGLQYVVNRSLDGTTASLDKIENGAYASVGTAATVVSGRYMLVQVAKKSLGIEGDEFGIVFKVTDNLQKDFDVTDLYTNGDAAPIGRINYSYYN
;
A
#
# COMPACT_ATOMS: atom_id res chain seq x y z
N THR A 1 16.28 -21.45 -20.51
CA THR A 1 16.93 -20.11 -20.53
C THR A 1 15.84 -19.09 -20.41
N GLY A 2 15.67 -18.53 -19.21
CA GLY A 2 14.63 -17.56 -18.97
C GLY A 2 15.01 -16.17 -19.50
N ILE A 3 14.01 -15.39 -19.84
CA ILE A 3 14.16 -13.98 -20.19
C ILE A 3 14.17 -13.16 -18.89
N ASN A 4 15.18 -12.30 -18.74
CA ASN A 4 15.25 -11.34 -17.66
C ASN A 4 14.77 -9.98 -18.19
N PHE A 5 13.82 -9.41 -17.54
CA PHE A 5 13.26 -8.11 -17.88
C PHE A 5 13.68 -7.07 -16.84
N SER A 6 14.19 -5.94 -17.28
CA SER A 6 14.53 -4.83 -16.40
C SER A 6 13.55 -3.69 -16.63
N ILE A 7 12.82 -3.34 -15.60
CA ILE A 7 11.92 -2.19 -15.58
C ILE A 7 12.67 -1.04 -14.92
N SER A 8 12.77 0.06 -15.61
CA SER A 8 13.34 1.29 -15.06
C SER A 8 12.54 2.48 -15.54
N GLY A 9 12.31 3.44 -14.65
CA GLY A 9 11.90 4.76 -15.07
C GLY A 9 13.04 5.40 -15.87
N LEU A 10 13.16 5.08 -17.15
CA LEU A 10 14.18 5.69 -17.99
C LEU A 10 13.82 7.12 -18.34
N PHE A 11 14.78 7.95 -18.38
CA PHE A 11 14.81 9.31 -18.19
C PHE A 11 15.75 10.01 -19.18
N ALA A 12 15.34 11.13 -19.69
CA ALA A 12 16.24 12.14 -20.21
C ALA A 12 15.75 13.54 -19.80
N PRO A 13 16.66 14.42 -19.44
CA PRO A 13 16.32 15.69 -18.80
C PRO A 13 15.70 16.73 -19.73
N TYR A 14 15.52 16.43 -21.00
CA TYR A 14 14.91 17.36 -21.94
C TYR A 14 14.19 16.64 -23.08
N ASN A 15 13.08 17.21 -23.45
CA ASN A 15 12.34 16.82 -24.64
C ASN A 15 12.96 17.55 -25.86
N TYR A 16 13.36 16.77 -26.86
CA TYR A 16 13.93 17.35 -28.11
C TYR A 16 12.97 18.38 -28.74
N ASP A 17 11.67 18.14 -28.68
CA ASP A 17 10.68 19.04 -29.26
C ASP A 17 10.63 20.41 -28.60
N THR A 18 11.01 20.51 -27.33
CA THR A 18 11.07 21.78 -26.60
C THR A 18 12.35 22.57 -26.87
N LEU A 19 13.32 21.98 -27.55
CA LEU A 19 14.55 22.68 -27.90
C LEU A 19 14.26 23.75 -28.97
N SER A 20 14.96 24.89 -28.86
CA SER A 20 14.92 25.90 -29.94
C SER A 20 15.51 25.34 -31.25
N ASP A 21 15.07 25.86 -32.38
CA ASP A 21 15.57 25.41 -33.71
C ASP A 21 17.08 25.49 -33.84
N SER A 22 17.71 26.50 -33.23
CA SER A 22 19.18 26.62 -33.20
C SER A 22 19.86 25.50 -32.43
N LEU A 23 19.20 24.94 -31.44
CA LEU A 23 19.71 23.84 -30.65
C LEU A 23 19.43 22.48 -31.31
N LYS A 24 18.27 22.32 -31.93
CA LYS A 24 17.95 21.15 -32.75
C LYS A 24 18.95 20.96 -33.88
N ALA A 25 19.36 22.07 -34.53
CA ALA A 25 20.35 22.04 -35.59
C ALA A 25 21.78 21.66 -35.12
N ARG A 26 22.09 21.83 -33.83
CA ARG A 26 23.40 21.45 -33.25
C ARG A 26 23.47 19.99 -32.82
N VAL A 27 22.33 19.35 -32.63
CA VAL A 27 22.24 17.93 -32.28
C VAL A 27 22.16 17.16 -33.60
N SER A 28 23.12 16.27 -33.87
CA SER A 28 23.03 15.45 -35.08
C SER A 28 21.73 14.65 -35.09
N SER A 29 21.17 14.39 -36.25
CA SER A 29 19.91 13.65 -36.37
C SER A 29 19.97 12.29 -35.71
N GLU A 30 21.08 11.60 -35.73
CA GLU A 30 21.29 10.32 -35.06
C GLU A 30 21.36 10.50 -33.54
N THR A 31 22.08 11.51 -33.07
CA THR A 31 22.17 11.85 -31.66
C THR A 31 20.81 12.31 -31.14
N ALA A 32 20.09 13.15 -31.90
CA ALA A 32 18.76 13.60 -31.57
C ALA A 32 17.79 12.46 -31.45
N THR A 33 17.78 11.53 -32.39
CA THR A 33 16.91 10.35 -32.35
C THR A 33 17.22 9.48 -31.14
N LYS A 34 18.50 9.31 -30.84
CA LYS A 34 18.91 8.54 -29.67
C LYS A 34 18.47 9.19 -28.37
N TYR A 35 18.69 10.48 -28.21
CA TYR A 35 18.26 11.20 -27.00
C TYR A 35 16.76 11.37 -26.93
N TYR A 36 16.08 11.55 -28.04
CA TYR A 36 14.62 11.61 -28.10
C TYR A 36 13.98 10.34 -27.58
N ASN A 37 14.51 9.18 -27.94
CA ASN A 37 14.04 7.88 -27.49
C ASN A 37 14.34 7.59 -26.01
N TYR A 38 15.18 8.37 -25.37
CA TYR A 38 15.52 8.21 -23.94
C TYR A 38 14.88 9.29 -23.04
N ASN A 39 14.04 10.14 -23.60
CA ASN A 39 13.42 11.26 -22.89
C ASN A 39 12.05 10.90 -22.31
N TRP A 40 11.98 9.76 -21.70
CA TRP A 40 10.73 9.23 -21.19
C TRP A 40 10.54 9.64 -19.74
N GLY A 41 9.53 10.49 -19.52
CA GLY A 41 9.03 10.80 -18.19
C GLY A 41 8.04 9.77 -17.70
N ARG A 42 7.46 10.01 -16.54
CA ARG A 42 6.44 9.14 -15.96
C ARG A 42 5.18 9.05 -16.82
N GLY A 43 4.78 10.16 -17.44
CA GLY A 43 3.64 10.24 -18.34
C GLY A 43 3.96 9.91 -19.79
N TYR A 44 5.16 9.38 -20.09
CA TYR A 44 5.49 8.96 -21.45
C TYR A 44 4.71 7.71 -21.83
N SER A 45 4.06 7.73 -22.98
CA SER A 45 3.44 6.57 -23.58
C SER A 45 4.16 6.16 -24.86
N HIS A 46 4.49 4.88 -24.98
CA HIS A 46 5.04 4.28 -26.19
C HIS A 46 4.00 4.23 -27.33
N GLU A 47 2.72 4.18 -26.99
CA GLU A 47 1.64 4.21 -27.96
C GLU A 47 1.56 5.56 -28.69
N THR A 48 1.69 6.65 -27.94
CA THR A 48 1.63 8.02 -28.50
C THR A 48 2.99 8.57 -28.90
N GLY A 49 4.05 7.99 -28.39
CA GLY A 49 5.44 8.45 -28.59
C GLY A 49 5.75 9.81 -27.94
N SER A 50 4.99 10.20 -26.91
CA SER A 50 5.10 11.52 -26.28
C SER A 50 4.91 11.46 -24.76
N ASN A 51 5.46 12.47 -24.07
CA ASN A 51 5.17 12.69 -22.66
C ASN A 51 3.84 13.44 -22.51
N ASP A 52 3.01 12.96 -21.59
CA ASP A 52 1.86 13.68 -21.09
C ASP A 52 2.12 14.03 -19.61
N TYR A 53 2.35 15.29 -19.34
CA TYR A 53 2.67 15.76 -17.99
C TYR A 53 1.49 15.63 -17.03
N ASP A 54 0.26 15.68 -17.54
CA ASP A 54 -0.95 15.50 -16.74
C ASP A 54 -1.11 14.02 -16.31
N SER A 55 -0.50 13.10 -17.05
CA SER A 55 -0.47 11.68 -16.75
C SER A 55 0.73 11.24 -15.89
N ALA A 56 1.57 12.16 -15.43
CA ALA A 56 2.73 11.83 -14.58
C ALA A 56 2.35 11.08 -13.31
N LEU A 57 1.22 11.43 -12.70
CA LEU A 57 0.72 10.76 -11.49
C LEU A 57 0.18 9.35 -11.77
N ALA A 58 -0.28 9.08 -12.97
CA ALA A 58 -0.68 7.75 -13.41
C ALA A 58 0.53 6.84 -13.70
N ASN A 59 1.72 7.44 -13.87
CA ASN A 59 2.99 6.73 -14.10
C ASN A 59 2.91 5.75 -15.28
N VAL A 60 2.34 6.22 -16.41
CA VAL A 60 2.00 5.42 -17.60
C VAL A 60 3.20 4.65 -18.14
N ASN A 61 4.38 5.29 -18.21
CA ASN A 61 5.58 4.62 -18.69
C ASN A 61 5.97 3.39 -17.84
N PHE A 62 5.82 3.48 -16.54
CA PHE A 62 6.13 2.37 -15.65
C PHE A 62 5.13 1.21 -15.85
N GLU A 63 3.84 1.53 -16.05
CA GLU A 63 2.82 0.54 -16.35
C GLU A 63 3.06 -0.18 -17.67
N GLU A 64 3.33 0.55 -18.74
CA GLU A 64 3.62 -0.05 -20.06
C GLU A 64 4.83 -1.01 -20.03
N GLN A 65 5.83 -0.72 -19.19
CA GLN A 65 6.96 -1.62 -18.98
C GLN A 65 6.54 -2.90 -18.26
N TRP A 66 5.67 -2.78 -17.25
CA TRP A 66 5.11 -3.93 -16.57
C TRP A 66 4.21 -4.75 -17.48
N ASP A 67 3.34 -4.11 -18.25
CA ASP A 67 2.48 -4.78 -19.23
C ASP A 67 3.31 -5.62 -20.21
N SER A 68 4.42 -5.07 -20.67
CA SER A 68 5.35 -5.77 -21.56
C SER A 68 5.98 -7.00 -20.89
N ALA A 69 6.27 -6.92 -19.60
CA ALA A 69 6.81 -8.05 -18.84
C ALA A 69 5.74 -9.11 -18.55
N LEU A 70 4.52 -8.68 -18.19
CA LEU A 70 3.39 -9.55 -17.83
C LEU A 70 2.84 -10.32 -19.04
N GLN A 71 2.82 -9.69 -20.21
CA GLN A 71 2.37 -10.32 -21.45
C GLN A 71 3.35 -11.37 -22.02
N ASN A 72 4.55 -11.45 -21.48
CA ASN A 72 5.56 -12.37 -21.95
C ASN A 72 5.72 -13.56 -20.97
N GLU A 73 5.12 -14.69 -21.29
CA GLU A 73 5.14 -15.91 -20.47
C GLU A 73 6.57 -16.47 -20.23
N ASP A 74 7.55 -16.10 -21.05
CA ASP A 74 8.94 -16.54 -20.90
C ASP A 74 9.74 -15.70 -19.89
N VAL A 75 9.18 -14.65 -19.32
CA VAL A 75 9.84 -13.80 -18.31
C VAL A 75 9.91 -14.53 -16.98
N ASN A 76 11.13 -14.87 -16.55
CA ASN A 76 11.36 -15.56 -15.28
C ASN A 76 11.84 -14.63 -14.15
N LEU A 77 12.33 -13.46 -14.51
CA LEU A 77 12.81 -12.46 -13.56
C LEU A 77 12.48 -11.06 -14.07
N VAL A 78 11.81 -10.30 -13.22
CA VAL A 78 11.67 -8.85 -13.39
C VAL A 78 12.56 -8.17 -12.37
N PHE A 79 13.48 -7.34 -12.84
CA PHE A 79 14.35 -6.53 -11.99
C PHE A 79 13.90 -5.08 -12.05
N VAL A 80 13.33 -4.59 -10.96
CA VAL A 80 12.86 -3.20 -10.83
C VAL A 80 13.97 -2.34 -10.28
N THR A 81 14.29 -1.23 -10.96
CA THR A 81 15.36 -0.29 -10.59
C THR A 81 14.78 1.08 -10.26
N GLY A 82 15.59 1.94 -9.62
CA GLY A 82 15.19 3.31 -9.30
C GLY A 82 14.29 3.38 -8.08
N TRP A 83 14.74 2.82 -6.95
CA TRP A 83 14.01 2.96 -5.70
C TRP A 83 14.09 4.40 -5.18
N ASN A 84 15.30 4.93 -4.95
CA ASN A 84 15.49 6.26 -4.37
C ASN A 84 16.86 6.87 -4.73
N GLU A 85 17.10 7.13 -5.98
CA GLU A 85 18.36 7.75 -6.44
C GLU A 85 18.21 9.27 -6.67
N TRP A 86 17.72 10.00 -5.67
CA TRP A 86 17.36 11.42 -5.73
C TRP A 86 18.46 12.36 -6.24
N ILE A 87 19.71 11.97 -6.12
CA ILE A 87 20.87 12.75 -6.55
C ILE A 87 21.59 12.18 -7.78
N ALA A 88 20.90 11.32 -8.54
CA ALA A 88 21.45 10.76 -9.76
C ALA A 88 21.76 11.85 -10.78
N GLN A 89 22.90 11.70 -11.45
CA GLN A 89 23.31 12.49 -12.60
C GLN A 89 23.16 13.99 -12.41
N LYS A 90 24.03 14.58 -11.60
CA LYS A 90 24.11 16.03 -11.50
C LYS A 90 24.44 16.61 -12.87
N GLN A 91 23.51 17.38 -13.40
CA GLN A 91 23.72 18.18 -14.60
C GLN A 91 24.33 19.51 -14.21
N SER A 92 25.44 19.88 -14.88
CA SER A 92 26.01 21.20 -14.74
C SER A 92 25.08 22.20 -15.41
N LYS A 93 25.28 23.52 -15.11
CA LYS A 93 24.64 24.63 -15.80
C LYS A 93 24.55 24.34 -17.29
N ASP A 94 23.36 24.03 -17.76
CA ASP A 94 23.15 23.76 -19.19
C ASP A 94 22.39 24.92 -19.81
N PRO A 95 23.04 25.64 -20.74
CA PRO A 95 22.39 26.73 -21.47
C PRO A 95 21.17 26.25 -22.29
N LEU A 96 21.05 24.94 -22.58
CA LEU A 96 19.93 24.37 -23.31
C LEU A 96 18.63 24.37 -22.50
N LEU A 97 18.74 24.24 -21.22
CA LEU A 97 17.59 24.22 -20.32
C LEU A 97 17.28 25.57 -19.70
N GLY A 98 18.05 26.60 -20.05
CA GLY A 98 17.90 27.94 -19.49
C GLY A 98 18.20 27.99 -17.99
N SER A 99 18.72 26.94 -17.42
CA SER A 99 19.05 26.87 -15.99
C SER A 99 20.40 27.58 -15.75
N SER A 100 20.39 28.51 -14.80
CA SER A 100 21.61 29.16 -14.32
C SER A 100 22.34 28.32 -13.27
N TYR A 101 21.71 27.28 -12.78
CA TYR A 101 22.19 26.42 -11.71
C TYR A 101 22.16 24.97 -12.18
N GLY A 102 23.07 24.16 -11.63
CA GLY A 102 23.00 22.72 -11.82
C GLY A 102 21.74 22.12 -11.19
N TYR A 103 21.30 20.99 -11.69
CA TYR A 103 20.18 20.23 -11.16
C TYR A 103 20.51 18.75 -11.14
N PHE A 104 19.82 18.01 -10.33
CA PHE A 104 19.82 16.57 -10.39
C PHE A 104 18.61 16.10 -11.21
N VAL A 105 18.83 15.06 -11.94
CA VAL A 105 17.85 14.52 -12.86
C VAL A 105 16.59 14.10 -12.15
N ASP A 106 16.69 13.27 -11.14
CA ASP A 106 15.53 12.70 -10.44
C ASP A 106 14.77 13.72 -9.57
N THR A 107 15.36 14.88 -9.32
CA THR A 107 14.68 15.97 -8.60
C THR A 107 14.31 17.14 -9.51
N PHE A 108 14.41 16.99 -10.83
CA PHE A 108 14.10 18.05 -11.78
C PHE A 108 12.60 18.39 -11.81
N SER A 109 11.76 17.38 -11.90
CA SER A 109 10.30 17.52 -11.85
C SER A 109 9.65 16.21 -11.52
N THR A 110 8.36 16.23 -11.15
CA THR A 110 7.56 15.02 -10.91
C THR A 110 7.54 14.11 -12.14
N GLU A 111 7.43 14.69 -13.34
CA GLU A 111 7.43 13.93 -14.60
C GLU A 111 8.74 13.15 -14.80
N PHE A 112 9.87 13.77 -14.52
CA PHE A 112 11.17 13.16 -14.79
C PHE A 112 11.82 12.48 -13.60
N SER A 113 11.19 12.52 -12.43
CA SER A 113 11.61 11.71 -11.28
C SER A 113 11.36 10.24 -11.57
N ARG A 114 12.38 9.40 -11.34
CA ARG A 114 12.33 7.96 -11.60
C ARG A 114 12.12 7.13 -10.35
N ASP A 115 12.12 7.78 -9.21
CA ASP A 115 12.09 7.06 -7.95
C ASP A 115 10.71 6.47 -7.66
N ILE A 116 10.74 5.26 -7.15
CA ILE A 116 9.54 4.51 -6.75
C ILE A 116 9.19 4.79 -5.29
N GLU A 117 10.19 5.18 -4.50
CA GLU A 117 10.01 5.52 -3.10
C GLU A 117 8.92 6.57 -2.93
N MET A 118 8.11 6.40 -1.90
CA MET A 118 7.06 7.34 -1.54
C MET A 118 7.63 8.73 -1.25
N MET A 119 6.97 9.77 -1.70
CA MET A 119 7.41 11.14 -1.49
C MET A 119 6.32 12.01 -0.88
N ASN A 120 6.75 13.04 -0.15
CA ASN A 120 5.83 14.06 0.35
C ASN A 120 5.50 15.06 -0.77
N GLY A 121 4.28 15.05 -1.25
CA GLY A 121 3.85 15.81 -2.44
C GLY A 121 4.15 15.03 -3.73
N GLY A 122 4.04 15.69 -4.88
CA GLY A 122 4.25 15.05 -6.18
C GLY A 122 3.34 13.84 -6.39
N TYR A 123 3.93 12.67 -6.63
CA TYR A 123 3.18 11.42 -6.86
C TYR A 123 2.84 10.65 -5.58
N LEU A 124 3.20 11.14 -4.39
CA LEU A 124 2.93 10.50 -3.10
C LEU A 124 3.41 9.03 -3.08
N ASP A 125 2.51 8.10 -2.82
CA ASP A 125 2.74 6.66 -2.82
C ASP A 125 2.26 5.95 -4.10
N ASN A 126 1.81 6.68 -5.11
CA ASN A 126 1.19 6.12 -6.31
C ASN A 126 2.09 5.10 -7.02
N CYS A 127 3.36 5.45 -7.23
CA CYS A 127 4.31 4.56 -7.90
C CYS A 127 4.61 3.29 -7.09
N TYR A 128 4.69 3.42 -5.78
CA TYR A 128 4.86 2.28 -4.88
C TYR A 128 3.65 1.34 -4.92
N LEU A 129 2.44 1.88 -4.91
CA LEU A 129 1.22 1.08 -4.98
C LEU A 129 1.07 0.36 -6.32
N GLN A 130 1.43 1.04 -7.40
CA GLN A 130 1.49 0.43 -8.73
C GLN A 130 2.50 -0.72 -8.77
N LEU A 131 3.70 -0.52 -8.20
CA LEU A 131 4.68 -1.59 -8.05
C LEU A 131 4.10 -2.80 -7.30
N VAL A 132 3.41 -2.55 -6.18
CA VAL A 132 2.79 -3.63 -5.40
C VAL A 132 1.72 -4.37 -6.20
N ALA A 133 0.88 -3.66 -6.95
CA ALA A 133 -0.14 -4.26 -7.81
C ALA A 133 0.50 -5.16 -8.89
N ASN A 134 1.49 -4.64 -9.59
CA ASN A 134 2.19 -5.37 -10.65
C ASN A 134 3.00 -6.57 -10.13
N ILE A 135 3.62 -6.47 -8.95
CA ILE A 135 4.25 -7.63 -8.31
C ILE A 135 3.22 -8.71 -7.99
N ARG A 136 2.04 -8.35 -7.51
CA ARG A 136 0.96 -9.31 -7.25
C ARG A 136 0.49 -9.99 -8.53
N GLU A 137 0.36 -9.25 -9.61
CA GLU A 137 0.00 -9.82 -10.91
C GLU A 137 1.07 -10.78 -11.42
N TYR A 138 2.34 -10.36 -11.41
CA TYR A 138 3.48 -11.16 -11.87
C TYR A 138 3.68 -12.44 -11.05
N LYS A 139 3.54 -12.34 -9.74
CA LYS A 139 3.82 -13.45 -8.80
C LYS A 139 2.57 -14.20 -8.34
N GLY A 140 1.41 -13.69 -8.65
CA GLY A 140 0.14 -14.14 -8.10
C GLY A 140 -0.08 -13.64 -6.67
N VAL A 141 -1.28 -13.86 -6.15
CA VAL A 141 -1.74 -13.42 -4.82
C VAL A 141 -1.13 -14.25 -3.68
N GLY A 142 -0.09 -14.97 -3.90
CA GLY A 142 0.38 -16.01 -2.99
C GLY A 142 1.62 -15.70 -2.17
N TYR A 143 2.17 -14.51 -2.23
CA TYR A 143 3.40 -14.22 -1.50
C TYR A 143 3.15 -13.98 -0.03
N GLY A 144 3.28 -15.05 0.76
CA GLY A 144 3.10 -15.04 2.20
C GLY A 144 1.65 -15.03 2.68
N THR A 145 0.70 -14.73 1.81
CA THR A 145 -0.73 -14.78 2.08
C THR A 145 -1.38 -15.79 1.17
N GLN A 146 -1.03 -17.04 1.36
CA GLN A 146 -1.74 -18.11 0.69
C GLN A 146 -3.19 -18.03 1.10
N VAL A 147 -4.02 -17.69 0.15
CA VAL A 147 -5.41 -18.06 0.16
C VAL A 147 -5.47 -19.58 0.25
N THR A 148 -5.45 -20.09 1.44
CA THR A 148 -5.87 -21.47 1.65
C THR A 148 -7.38 -21.42 1.77
N ARG A 149 -8.07 -21.69 0.68
CA ARG A 149 -9.45 -22.14 0.76
C ARG A 149 -9.49 -23.23 1.83
N ASN A 150 -10.36 -23.09 2.80
CA ASN A 150 -10.57 -24.00 3.93
C ASN A 150 -9.67 -23.81 5.17
N ALA A 151 -9.25 -22.61 5.50
CA ALA A 151 -8.85 -22.31 6.87
C ALA A 151 -10.10 -22.30 7.77
N THR A 152 -10.73 -23.45 7.90
CA THR A 152 -11.87 -23.62 8.82
C THR A 152 -11.31 -23.89 10.20
N VAL A 153 -11.63 -23.03 11.13
CA VAL A 153 -11.48 -23.32 12.55
C VAL A 153 -12.74 -24.06 12.99
N ALA A 154 -12.59 -25.28 13.51
CA ALA A 154 -13.74 -26.06 13.92
C ALA A 154 -14.50 -25.34 15.04
N LYS A 155 -15.82 -25.27 14.93
CA LYS A 155 -16.72 -24.68 15.94
C LYS A 155 -16.47 -25.30 17.32
N GLY A 156 -16.22 -24.48 18.33
CA GLY A 156 -15.97 -24.91 19.70
C GLY A 156 -14.52 -25.24 20.04
N THR A 157 -13.59 -24.97 19.13
CA THR A 157 -12.16 -25.11 19.36
C THR A 157 -11.63 -23.95 20.22
N ASP A 158 -10.61 -24.18 21.00
CA ASP A 158 -9.87 -23.11 21.68
C ASP A 158 -9.13 -22.25 20.62
N LEU A 159 -9.65 -21.05 20.38
CA LEU A 159 -9.12 -20.13 19.38
C LEU A 159 -7.86 -19.38 19.84
N PHE A 160 -7.41 -19.56 21.10
CA PHE A 160 -6.13 -19.10 21.58
C PHE A 160 -5.03 -20.16 21.49
N ASP A 161 -5.38 -21.40 21.17
CA ASP A 161 -4.39 -22.42 20.80
C ASP A 161 -3.99 -22.24 19.33
N LEU A 162 -2.77 -21.73 19.11
CA LEU A 162 -2.22 -21.46 17.77
C LEU A 162 -2.14 -22.71 16.88
N SER A 163 -2.11 -23.91 17.45
CA SER A 163 -2.11 -25.15 16.67
C SER A 163 -3.38 -25.30 15.84
N ASN A 164 -4.49 -24.72 16.28
CA ASN A 164 -5.77 -24.72 15.58
C ASN A 164 -5.80 -23.77 14.37
N TRP A 165 -4.80 -22.90 14.25
CA TRP A 165 -4.63 -21.95 13.15
C TRP A 165 -3.56 -22.40 12.14
N SER A 166 -3.11 -23.64 12.20
CA SER A 166 -2.01 -24.14 11.37
C SER A 166 -2.28 -24.03 9.86
N ALA A 167 -3.56 -24.07 9.46
CA ALA A 167 -3.98 -23.90 8.07
C ALA A 167 -4.36 -22.45 7.73
N ALA A 168 -4.45 -21.55 8.72
CA ALA A 168 -4.83 -20.18 8.49
C ALA A 168 -3.69 -19.35 7.90
N PRO A 169 -3.96 -18.45 6.94
CA PRO A 169 -2.98 -17.51 6.45
C PRO A 169 -2.46 -16.63 7.58
N VAL A 170 -1.15 -16.37 7.57
CA VAL A 170 -0.49 -15.48 8.53
C VAL A 170 -0.06 -14.21 7.80
N TYR A 171 -0.65 -13.10 8.21
CA TYR A 171 -0.34 -11.77 7.71
C TYR A 171 0.63 -11.12 8.69
N LYS A 172 1.88 -10.96 8.29
CA LYS A 172 2.91 -10.38 9.13
C LYS A 172 2.99 -8.89 8.95
N ASP A 173 3.23 -8.22 10.07
CA ASP A 173 3.55 -6.81 10.10
C ASP A 173 4.95 -6.56 10.65
N LEU A 174 5.45 -5.36 10.49
CA LEU A 174 6.79 -4.98 10.93
C LEU A 174 6.72 -4.57 12.40
N VAL A 175 7.52 -5.20 13.23
CA VAL A 175 7.62 -4.83 14.64
C VAL A 175 8.58 -3.66 14.82
N GLY A 176 8.18 -2.66 15.59
CA GLY A 176 8.99 -1.52 15.95
C GLY A 176 8.71 -0.25 15.14
N GLU A 177 7.75 -0.26 14.19
CA GLU A 177 7.36 0.97 13.50
C GLU A 177 6.52 1.92 14.37
N THR A 178 6.00 1.43 15.48
CA THR A 178 5.31 2.22 16.49
C THR A 178 6.25 2.90 17.48
N GLU A 179 7.55 2.62 17.43
CA GLU A 179 8.54 3.27 18.27
C GLU A 179 8.51 4.80 18.10
N PRO A 180 8.66 5.56 19.20
CA PRO A 180 8.63 7.01 19.13
C PRO A 180 9.63 7.56 18.11
N ARG A 181 9.14 8.37 17.20
CA ARG A 181 9.92 9.02 16.15
C ARG A 181 9.87 10.53 16.30
N ALA A 182 11.03 11.15 16.17
CA ALA A 182 11.15 12.59 16.12
C ALA A 182 12.28 12.92 15.12
N ALA A 183 11.92 13.16 13.86
CA ALA A 183 12.89 13.34 12.78
C ALA A 183 12.50 14.46 11.85
N LEU A 184 13.51 15.16 11.33
CA LEU A 184 13.33 16.14 10.27
C LEU A 184 13.06 15.39 8.93
N GLY A 185 11.89 15.62 8.36
CA GLY A 185 11.49 15.07 7.07
C GLY A 185 11.73 16.02 5.91
N ALA A 186 11.30 15.61 4.74
CA ALA A 186 11.39 16.40 3.52
C ALA A 186 10.64 17.74 3.64
N GLY A 187 11.15 18.77 2.97
CA GLY A 187 10.53 20.09 2.94
C GLY A 187 10.53 20.84 4.27
N GLY A 188 11.34 20.43 5.24
CA GLY A 188 11.40 21.05 6.55
C GLY A 188 10.28 20.63 7.51
N ASN A 189 9.46 19.67 7.11
CA ASN A 189 8.47 19.07 8.00
C ASN A 189 9.16 18.26 9.09
N TYR A 190 8.60 18.29 10.28
CA TYR A 190 9.08 17.49 11.39
C TYR A 190 8.09 16.35 11.64
N TYR A 191 8.55 15.12 11.50
CA TYR A 191 7.72 13.95 11.74
C TYR A 191 7.88 13.50 13.18
N THR A 192 6.79 13.48 13.90
CA THR A 192 6.72 12.91 15.25
C THR A 192 5.66 11.82 15.27
N ASN A 193 5.99 10.68 15.87
CA ASN A 193 5.02 9.69 16.31
C ASN A 193 5.38 9.31 17.74
N ASP A 194 4.54 9.68 18.69
CA ASP A 194 4.59 9.31 20.10
C ASP A 194 3.29 8.64 20.54
N THR A 195 2.51 8.19 19.57
CA THR A 195 1.18 7.61 19.76
C THR A 195 1.19 6.08 19.64
N GLY A 196 2.35 5.46 19.43
CA GLY A 196 2.52 4.01 19.38
C GLY A 196 2.05 3.36 20.67
N ARG A 197 1.27 2.28 20.49
CA ARG A 197 0.75 1.46 21.58
C ARG A 197 0.62 0.03 21.08
N ASN A 198 0.28 -0.96 21.39
CA ASN A 198 -0.04 -2.29 20.85
C ASN A 198 0.58 -2.57 19.46
N ASP A 199 1.90 -2.63 19.38
CA ASP A 199 2.67 -2.93 18.16
C ASP A 199 2.20 -4.27 17.55
N ILE A 200 1.49 -4.23 16.43
CA ILE A 200 0.85 -5.38 15.80
C ILE A 200 1.91 -6.17 15.05
N GLN A 201 2.05 -7.44 15.35
CA GLN A 201 3.06 -8.32 14.78
C GLN A 201 2.53 -9.23 13.68
N GLU A 202 1.34 -9.78 13.88
CA GLU A 202 0.71 -10.66 12.91
C GLU A 202 -0.80 -10.70 13.08
N VAL A 203 -1.48 -11.01 11.98
CA VAL A 203 -2.91 -11.32 11.99
C VAL A 203 -3.11 -12.68 11.32
N ARG A 204 -3.98 -13.51 11.88
CA ARG A 204 -4.46 -14.73 11.26
C ARG A 204 -5.94 -14.60 11.00
N VAL A 205 -6.38 -15.08 9.82
CA VAL A 205 -7.78 -15.01 9.42
C VAL A 205 -8.28 -16.41 9.08
N ALA A 206 -9.44 -16.72 9.56
CA ALA A 206 -10.14 -17.96 9.26
C ALA A 206 -11.65 -17.71 9.21
N SER A 207 -12.40 -18.64 8.66
CA SER A 207 -13.85 -18.60 8.67
C SER A 207 -14.45 -19.99 8.94
N ASP A 208 -15.68 -20.01 9.39
CA ASP A 208 -16.53 -21.19 9.37
C ASP A 208 -17.82 -20.89 8.57
N GLU A 209 -18.86 -21.69 8.72
CA GLU A 209 -20.14 -21.48 8.03
C GLU A 209 -20.81 -20.15 8.41
N GLU A 210 -20.63 -19.68 9.66
CA GLU A 210 -21.34 -18.55 10.23
C GLU A 210 -20.48 -17.30 10.45
N TYR A 211 -19.17 -17.49 10.73
CA TYR A 211 -18.32 -16.43 11.26
C TYR A 211 -17.01 -16.25 10.47
N MET A 212 -16.51 -15.03 10.53
CA MET A 212 -15.11 -14.67 10.27
C MET A 212 -14.38 -14.52 11.59
N TYR A 213 -13.14 -14.98 11.65
CA TYR A 213 -12.27 -14.90 12.80
C TYR A 213 -10.98 -14.17 12.45
N PHE A 214 -10.60 -13.21 13.29
CA PHE A 214 -9.32 -12.52 13.21
C PHE A 214 -8.60 -12.74 14.54
N LEU A 215 -7.45 -13.40 14.49
CA LEU A 215 -6.56 -13.52 15.64
C LEU A 215 -5.38 -12.57 15.42
N VAL A 216 -5.37 -11.49 16.17
CA VAL A 216 -4.33 -10.46 16.13
C VAL A 216 -3.34 -10.70 17.24
N ALA A 217 -2.05 -10.69 16.93
CA ALA A 217 -0.98 -10.74 17.92
C ALA A 217 -0.20 -9.44 17.90
N ALA A 218 -0.04 -8.82 19.04
CA ALA A 218 0.88 -7.71 19.25
C ALA A 218 2.26 -8.20 19.73
N ALA A 219 3.27 -7.35 19.67
CA ALA A 219 4.62 -7.66 20.17
C ALA A 219 4.62 -7.92 21.69
N GLU A 220 3.84 -7.14 22.43
CA GLU A 220 3.68 -7.22 23.87
C GLU A 220 2.20 -7.42 24.26
N ASP A 221 1.88 -7.53 25.54
CA ASP A 221 0.52 -7.66 26.03
C ASP A 221 -0.35 -6.46 25.62
N ILE A 222 -1.50 -6.75 25.05
CA ILE A 222 -2.42 -5.71 24.56
C ILE A 222 -2.97 -4.91 25.74
N THR A 223 -2.89 -3.60 25.64
CA THR A 223 -3.39 -2.68 26.66
C THR A 223 -4.90 -2.80 26.84
N ALA A 224 -5.41 -2.59 28.05
CA ALA A 224 -6.84 -2.60 28.28
C ALA A 224 -7.51 -1.45 27.51
N LYS A 225 -8.69 -1.73 26.93
CA LYS A 225 -9.51 -0.73 26.26
C LYS A 225 -10.12 0.23 27.29
N GLU A 226 -9.89 1.52 27.11
CA GLU A 226 -10.61 2.56 27.84
C GLU A 226 -11.99 2.80 27.22
N ALA A 227 -13.01 3.09 28.05
CA ALA A 227 -14.38 3.24 27.57
C ALA A 227 -14.57 4.35 26.52
N ALA A 228 -13.81 5.43 26.64
CA ALA A 228 -13.85 6.56 25.70
C ALA A 228 -12.99 6.37 24.44
N ASP A 229 -12.10 5.38 24.45
CA ASP A 229 -11.18 5.13 23.35
C ASP A 229 -11.89 4.39 22.20
N THR A 230 -12.16 5.07 21.11
CA THR A 230 -12.81 4.52 19.91
C THR A 230 -11.80 4.02 18.87
N ARG A 231 -10.50 4.12 19.16
CA ARG A 231 -9.40 3.79 18.22
C ARG A 231 -8.47 2.71 18.76
N TRP A 232 -8.94 1.92 19.69
CA TRP A 232 -8.23 0.80 20.27
C TRP A 232 -8.43 -0.46 19.43
N MET A 233 -7.35 -1.04 18.94
CA MET A 233 -7.30 -2.33 18.24
C MET A 233 -8.47 -2.52 17.27
N ASN A 234 -8.71 -1.53 16.40
CA ASN A 234 -9.79 -1.58 15.44
C ASN A 234 -9.48 -2.59 14.32
N VAL A 235 -10.44 -3.41 13.96
CA VAL A 235 -10.38 -4.28 12.79
C VAL A 235 -11.31 -3.71 11.72
N PHE A 236 -10.71 -3.16 10.66
CA PHE A 236 -11.42 -2.68 9.49
C PHE A 236 -11.58 -3.80 8.48
N ILE A 237 -12.77 -3.91 7.88
CA ILE A 237 -13.12 -4.98 6.94
C ILE A 237 -13.81 -4.38 5.72
N GLY A 238 -13.35 -4.77 4.54
CA GLY A 238 -13.99 -4.47 3.27
C GLY A 238 -14.37 -5.75 2.55
N ILE A 239 -15.49 -5.74 1.84
CA ILE A 239 -15.93 -6.86 1.01
C ILE A 239 -15.46 -6.62 -0.41
N GLU A 240 -14.80 -7.59 -1.01
CA GLU A 240 -14.29 -7.47 -2.38
C GLU A 240 -15.43 -7.20 -3.36
N GLY A 241 -15.22 -6.21 -4.23
CA GLY A 241 -16.22 -5.77 -5.20
C GLY A 241 -17.33 -4.89 -4.63
N ALA A 242 -17.39 -4.64 -3.31
CA ALA A 242 -18.33 -3.70 -2.74
C ALA A 242 -17.84 -2.26 -2.87
N GLU A 243 -18.76 -1.36 -3.18
CA GLU A 243 -18.48 0.07 -3.27
C GLU A 243 -18.61 0.77 -1.91
N GLY A 244 -18.01 1.95 -1.80
CA GLY A 244 -18.10 2.82 -0.63
C GLY A 244 -17.11 2.48 0.49
N GLY A 245 -17.38 2.98 1.69
CA GLY A 245 -16.47 2.86 2.82
C GLY A 245 -15.32 3.87 2.79
N TRP A 246 -14.24 3.55 3.49
CA TRP A 246 -13.00 4.31 3.52
C TRP A 246 -11.85 3.42 3.06
N ASN A 247 -11.17 3.81 2.00
CA ASN A 247 -10.03 3.06 1.43
C ASN A 247 -10.36 1.57 1.13
N GLY A 248 -11.59 1.32 0.62
CA GLY A 248 -12.09 -0.03 0.33
C GLY A 248 -12.58 -0.81 1.57
N LEU A 249 -12.64 -0.17 2.74
CA LEU A 249 -13.06 -0.77 4.01
C LEU A 249 -14.44 -0.25 4.37
N GLN A 250 -15.44 -1.13 4.41
CA GLN A 250 -16.83 -0.75 4.68
C GLN A 250 -17.24 -0.88 6.15
N TYR A 251 -16.53 -1.68 6.93
CA TYR A 251 -16.88 -1.98 8.32
C TYR A 251 -15.70 -1.77 9.26
N VAL A 252 -15.98 -1.51 10.53
CA VAL A 252 -14.99 -1.49 11.60
C VAL A 252 -15.55 -2.13 12.87
N VAL A 253 -14.69 -2.88 13.54
CA VAL A 253 -14.98 -3.51 14.85
C VAL A 253 -14.17 -2.81 15.93
N ASN A 254 -14.61 -2.92 17.20
CA ASN A 254 -13.94 -2.44 18.42
C ASN A 254 -13.95 -0.93 18.66
N ARG A 255 -14.82 -0.17 18.03
CA ARG A 255 -14.99 1.23 18.43
C ARG A 255 -15.57 1.37 19.85
N SER A 256 -16.39 0.41 20.25
CA SER A 256 -16.76 0.22 21.65
C SER A 256 -16.65 -1.26 22.03
N LEU A 257 -16.46 -1.53 23.31
CA LEU A 257 -16.36 -2.88 23.87
C LEU A 257 -17.00 -2.90 25.27
N ASP A 258 -17.98 -3.78 25.47
CA ASP A 258 -18.61 -4.05 26.76
C ASP A 258 -18.47 -5.53 27.07
N GLY A 259 -17.64 -5.85 28.04
CA GLY A 259 -17.21 -7.23 28.28
C GLY A 259 -16.52 -7.81 27.04
N THR A 260 -17.17 -8.75 26.37
CA THR A 260 -16.72 -9.34 25.11
C THR A 260 -17.54 -8.88 23.90
N THR A 261 -18.50 -7.98 24.10
CA THR A 261 -19.38 -7.48 23.04
C THR A 261 -18.78 -6.21 22.45
N ALA A 262 -18.27 -6.30 21.24
CA ALA A 262 -17.71 -5.19 20.49
C ALA A 262 -18.76 -4.57 19.55
N SER A 263 -18.64 -3.26 19.27
CA SER A 263 -19.40 -2.64 18.18
C SER A 263 -18.97 -3.20 16.83
N LEU A 264 -19.94 -3.32 15.92
CA LEU A 264 -19.74 -3.41 14.49
C LEU A 264 -20.39 -2.20 13.84
N ASP A 265 -19.56 -1.33 13.28
CA ASP A 265 -20.00 -0.11 12.65
C ASP A 265 -19.73 -0.16 11.14
N LYS A 266 -20.63 0.39 10.33
CA LYS A 266 -20.44 0.59 8.90
C LYS A 266 -19.93 1.99 8.63
N ILE A 267 -19.06 2.10 7.63
CA ILE A 267 -18.47 3.38 7.20
C ILE A 267 -19.28 3.89 6.01
N GLU A 268 -19.98 4.98 6.19
CA GLU A 268 -20.81 5.60 5.16
C GLU A 268 -20.59 7.12 5.14
N ASN A 269 -20.24 7.66 3.97
CA ASN A 269 -20.08 9.10 3.76
C ASN A 269 -19.14 9.79 4.79
N GLY A 270 -18.05 9.12 5.18
CA GLY A 270 -17.10 9.65 6.15
C GLY A 270 -17.62 9.67 7.59
N ALA A 271 -18.57 8.80 7.91
CA ALA A 271 -19.13 8.64 9.26
C ALA A 271 -19.30 7.16 9.60
N TYR A 272 -19.41 6.89 10.90
CA TYR A 272 -19.70 5.54 11.41
C TYR A 272 -21.17 5.38 11.76
N ALA A 273 -21.78 4.32 11.29
CA ALA A 273 -23.16 3.95 11.60
C ALA A 273 -23.17 2.55 12.23
N SER A 274 -23.72 2.43 13.45
CA SER A 274 -23.82 1.11 14.11
C SER A 274 -24.77 0.19 13.35
N VAL A 275 -24.28 -1.01 12.99
CA VAL A 275 -25.05 -2.01 12.25
C VAL A 275 -25.17 -3.35 12.99
N GLY A 276 -24.49 -3.49 14.12
CA GLY A 276 -24.54 -4.71 14.92
C GLY A 276 -23.43 -4.82 15.95
N THR A 277 -23.12 -6.04 16.29
CA THR A 277 -22.05 -6.37 17.24
C THR A 277 -21.18 -7.51 16.72
N ALA A 278 -19.97 -7.56 17.24
CA ALA A 278 -19.02 -8.65 17.09
C ALA A 278 -18.62 -9.15 18.49
N ALA A 279 -17.92 -10.26 18.57
CA ALA A 279 -17.28 -10.67 19.83
C ALA A 279 -15.78 -10.37 19.76
N THR A 280 -15.24 -9.80 20.85
CA THR A 280 -13.81 -9.55 20.99
C THR A 280 -13.33 -10.02 22.35
N VAL A 281 -12.26 -10.81 22.36
CA VAL A 281 -11.63 -11.32 23.58
C VAL A 281 -10.14 -11.07 23.50
N VAL A 282 -9.55 -10.59 24.59
CA VAL A 282 -8.09 -10.39 24.71
C VAL A 282 -7.53 -11.34 25.75
N SER A 283 -6.40 -11.95 25.44
CA SER A 283 -5.63 -12.81 26.32
C SER A 283 -4.12 -12.55 26.11
N GLY A 284 -3.50 -11.83 27.03
CA GLY A 284 -2.11 -11.40 26.89
C GLY A 284 -1.93 -10.57 25.63
N ARG A 285 -1.01 -11.01 24.80
CA ARG A 285 -0.67 -10.35 23.52
C ARG A 285 -1.64 -10.67 22.36
N TYR A 286 -2.66 -11.48 22.57
CA TYR A 286 -3.58 -11.91 21.53
C TYR A 286 -4.96 -11.28 21.70
N MET A 287 -5.52 -10.81 20.59
CA MET A 287 -6.91 -10.40 20.48
C MET A 287 -7.60 -11.27 19.44
N LEU A 288 -8.70 -11.91 19.84
CA LEU A 288 -9.58 -12.66 18.97
C LEU A 288 -10.83 -11.84 18.68
N VAL A 289 -11.12 -11.61 17.40
CA VAL A 289 -12.35 -10.97 16.93
C VAL A 289 -13.15 -12.00 16.14
N GLN A 290 -14.44 -12.12 16.45
CA GLN A 290 -15.41 -12.96 15.76
C GLN A 290 -16.55 -12.10 15.23
N VAL A 291 -16.75 -12.10 13.92
CA VAL A 291 -17.79 -11.33 13.22
C VAL A 291 -18.68 -12.25 12.42
N ALA A 292 -20.01 -12.13 12.56
CA ALA A 292 -20.93 -12.92 11.76
C ALA A 292 -20.85 -12.51 10.27
N LYS A 293 -20.65 -13.47 9.37
CA LYS A 293 -20.63 -13.25 7.92
C LYS A 293 -21.86 -12.50 7.43
N LYS A 294 -23.02 -12.86 7.95
CA LYS A 294 -24.30 -12.21 7.66
C LYS A 294 -24.29 -10.72 7.99
N SER A 295 -23.62 -10.31 9.08
CA SER A 295 -23.52 -8.89 9.47
C SER A 295 -22.64 -8.09 8.52
N LEU A 296 -21.77 -8.74 7.77
CA LEU A 296 -20.92 -8.18 6.74
C LEU A 296 -21.56 -8.24 5.33
N GLY A 297 -22.74 -8.85 5.20
CA GLY A 297 -23.38 -9.08 3.91
C GLY A 297 -22.73 -10.19 3.08
N ILE A 298 -21.93 -11.05 3.71
CA ILE A 298 -21.31 -12.19 3.04
C ILE A 298 -22.31 -13.33 2.93
N GLU A 299 -22.57 -13.75 1.70
CA GLU A 299 -23.45 -14.88 1.38
C GLU A 299 -22.64 -15.97 0.67
N GLY A 300 -22.87 -17.24 1.08
CA GLY A 300 -22.18 -18.39 0.50
C GLY A 300 -20.77 -18.63 1.02
N ASP A 301 -20.07 -19.54 0.34
CA ASP A 301 -18.77 -20.04 0.78
C ASP A 301 -17.61 -19.42 0.01
N GLU A 302 -17.86 -18.85 -1.16
CA GLU A 302 -16.84 -18.15 -1.96
C GLU A 302 -16.98 -16.65 -1.78
N PHE A 303 -15.99 -16.02 -1.15
CA PHE A 303 -15.97 -14.58 -0.93
C PHE A 303 -14.53 -14.10 -0.74
N GLY A 304 -14.32 -12.82 -1.03
CA GLY A 304 -13.08 -12.10 -0.75
C GLY A 304 -13.34 -10.96 0.23
N ILE A 305 -12.39 -10.73 1.11
CA ILE A 305 -12.35 -9.52 1.94
C ILE A 305 -10.99 -8.85 1.83
N VAL A 306 -10.98 -7.55 2.03
CA VAL A 306 -9.79 -6.80 2.39
C VAL A 306 -9.92 -6.35 3.83
N PHE A 307 -8.79 -6.28 4.56
CA PHE A 307 -8.85 -5.86 5.95
C PHE A 307 -7.59 -5.14 6.38
N LYS A 308 -7.71 -4.43 7.48
CA LYS A 308 -6.63 -3.72 8.15
C LYS A 308 -6.89 -3.74 9.65
N VAL A 309 -5.83 -3.88 10.43
CA VAL A 309 -5.89 -3.70 11.88
C VAL A 309 -5.16 -2.43 12.25
N THR A 310 -5.70 -1.64 13.15
CA THR A 310 -5.04 -0.41 13.60
C THR A 310 -5.19 -0.22 15.10
N ASP A 311 -4.22 0.43 15.71
CA ASP A 311 -4.32 0.90 17.08
C ASP A 311 -3.92 2.37 17.19
N ASN A 312 -4.66 3.10 17.99
CA ASN A 312 -4.39 4.48 18.39
C ASN A 312 -4.14 5.48 17.25
N LEU A 313 -4.81 5.30 16.11
CA LEU A 313 -4.87 6.36 15.10
C LEU A 313 -5.39 7.66 15.73
N GLN A 314 -4.93 8.80 15.26
CA GLN A 314 -5.31 10.11 15.84
C GLN A 314 -6.41 10.78 15.05
N LYS A 315 -6.62 10.41 13.79
CA LYS A 315 -7.63 10.97 12.91
C LYS A 315 -8.42 9.89 12.19
N ASP A 316 -9.73 10.06 12.15
CA ASP A 316 -10.59 9.20 11.35
C ASP A 316 -10.51 9.59 9.89
N PHE A 317 -10.49 8.58 9.00
CA PHE A 317 -10.51 8.73 7.55
C PHE A 317 -9.36 9.55 6.94
N ASP A 318 -8.26 9.68 7.65
CA ASP A 318 -7.03 10.31 7.15
C ASP A 318 -6.01 9.22 6.78
N VAL A 319 -5.75 9.07 5.47
CA VAL A 319 -4.78 8.08 4.98
C VAL A 319 -3.35 8.39 5.47
N THR A 320 -3.03 9.67 5.65
CA THR A 320 -1.71 10.07 6.16
C THR A 320 -1.50 9.60 7.60
N ASP A 321 -2.57 9.53 8.38
CA ASP A 321 -2.52 9.06 9.77
C ASP A 321 -2.06 7.61 9.90
N LEU A 322 -2.38 6.77 8.90
CA LEU A 322 -1.91 5.38 8.79
C LEU A 322 -0.38 5.23 8.66
N TYR A 323 0.33 6.32 8.37
CA TYR A 323 1.79 6.34 8.27
C TYR A 323 2.46 7.04 9.46
N THR A 324 1.72 7.91 10.15
CA THR A 324 2.31 8.89 11.06
C THR A 324 1.91 8.74 12.51
N ASN A 325 0.84 8.00 12.82
CA ASN A 325 0.33 7.84 14.18
C ASN A 325 -0.10 6.40 14.46
N GLY A 326 -0.05 6.05 15.75
CA GLY A 326 -0.46 4.73 16.21
C GLY A 326 0.27 3.61 15.52
N ASP A 327 -0.46 2.55 15.25
CA ASP A 327 -0.01 1.40 14.47
C ASP A 327 -1.05 1.02 13.40
N ALA A 328 -0.60 0.50 12.26
CA ALA A 328 -1.47 0.06 11.16
C ALA A 328 -0.87 -1.13 10.41
N ALA A 329 -1.51 -2.27 10.54
CA ALA A 329 -1.16 -3.54 9.90
C ALA A 329 -2.10 -3.84 8.71
N PRO A 330 -1.66 -3.75 7.44
CA PRO A 330 -0.35 -3.26 7.00
C PRO A 330 -0.25 -1.74 7.07
N ILE A 331 0.96 -1.22 7.14
CA ILE A 331 1.23 0.21 7.16
C ILE A 331 0.65 0.91 5.92
N GLY A 332 0.19 2.15 6.12
CA GLY A 332 -0.33 3.00 5.05
C GLY A 332 -1.67 2.53 4.49
N ARG A 333 -1.99 2.92 3.26
CA ARG A 333 -3.30 2.66 2.66
C ARG A 333 -3.47 1.29 2.00
N ILE A 334 -2.44 0.46 1.97
CA ILE A 334 -2.55 -0.93 1.47
C ILE A 334 -3.33 -1.75 2.49
N ASN A 335 -4.18 -2.64 2.02
CA ASN A 335 -4.93 -3.57 2.85
C ASN A 335 -4.45 -5.01 2.62
N TYR A 336 -4.56 -5.86 3.63
CA TYR A 336 -4.46 -7.29 3.44
C TYR A 336 -5.68 -7.84 2.70
N SER A 337 -5.53 -8.95 2.00
CA SER A 337 -6.61 -9.64 1.31
C SER A 337 -6.74 -11.08 1.80
N TYR A 338 -7.96 -11.53 2.00
CA TYR A 338 -8.30 -12.91 2.34
C TYR A 338 -9.43 -13.38 1.42
N TYR A 339 -9.31 -14.60 0.90
CA TYR A 339 -10.32 -15.25 0.07
C TYR A 339 -10.67 -16.60 0.66
N ASN A 340 -11.94 -16.97 0.70
CA ASN A 340 -12.38 -18.27 1.20
C ASN A 340 -12.79 -19.21 0.06
#